data_1deeb78c8c23ddf059b577f74f2a28e1
#
_entry.id   1deeb78c8c23ddf059b577f74f2a28e1
#
_cell.length_a   1.000
_cell.length_b   1.000
_cell.length_c   1.000
_cell.angle_alpha   90.00
_cell.angle_beta   90.00
_cell.angle_gamma   90.00
#
_symmetry.space_group_name_H-M   'P 1'
#
loop_
_entity.id
_entity.type
_entity.pdbx_description
1 polymer ?
#
loop_
_entity_poly.entity_id
_entity_poly.type
_entity_poly.pdbx_seq_one_letter_code
_entity_poly.pdbx_strand_id
1 'polypeptide(L)'
;MTEQTAAEYWENRYRDNGRSWSGRVNASLEREVSGVTPGTALDLGSGEGGDALWLAHNGWAVTAVDISPTALTIGATAQGPDDDIEWIAADLAEWQPPTTYNLVTSCFLHSTVDLPREDILRRAAEAVAPSGLFVTVGHAGVPHWVDHVEHGHPTPELPTPDDVLASLFVDNPRLDRADWTVVTNALVERQVTLPNGSTGTIEDAVLTLRRAA
;
A
#
# COMPACT_ATOMS: atom_id res chain seq x y z
N MET A 1 12.18 -13.32 26.50
CA MET A 1 12.46 -12.32 25.45
C MET A 1 11.10 -11.69 25.16
N THR A 2 10.94 -10.40 25.38
CA THR A 2 9.70 -9.68 25.01
C THR A 2 9.58 -9.73 23.50
N GLU A 3 8.45 -10.20 23.02
CA GLU A 3 8.11 -10.22 21.59
C GLU A 3 8.06 -8.77 21.12
N GLN A 4 8.78 -8.46 20.04
CA GLN A 4 8.87 -7.10 19.49
C GLN A 4 7.51 -6.72 18.89
N THR A 5 6.98 -5.56 19.24
CA THR A 5 5.72 -5.07 18.65
C THR A 5 5.91 -4.65 17.18
N ALA A 6 4.82 -4.59 16.41
CA ALA A 6 4.86 -4.12 15.01
C ALA A 6 5.46 -2.70 14.91
N ALA A 7 5.09 -1.81 15.84
CA ALA A 7 5.61 -0.44 15.89
C ALA A 7 7.13 -0.42 16.11
N GLU A 8 7.64 -1.18 17.09
CA GLU A 8 9.08 -1.27 17.35
C GLU A 8 9.83 -1.88 16.18
N TYR A 9 9.27 -2.91 15.53
CA TYR A 9 9.90 -3.56 14.39
C TYR A 9 10.09 -2.59 13.21
N TRP A 10 9.01 -1.92 12.78
CA TRP A 10 9.05 -1.02 11.63
C TRP A 10 9.82 0.26 11.93
N GLU A 11 9.68 0.85 13.12
CA GLU A 11 10.44 2.03 13.53
C GLU A 11 11.94 1.76 13.55
N ASN A 12 12.38 0.61 14.09
CA ASN A 12 13.79 0.20 14.09
C ASN A 12 14.30 0.01 12.66
N ARG A 13 13.50 -0.63 11.78
CA ARG A 13 13.87 -0.86 10.39
C ARG A 13 14.16 0.44 9.64
N TYR A 14 13.31 1.46 9.78
CA TYR A 14 13.53 2.75 9.12
C TYR A 14 14.64 3.56 9.75
N ARG A 15 14.78 3.52 11.06
CA ARG A 15 15.84 4.23 11.77
C ARG A 15 17.23 3.67 11.46
N ASP A 16 17.37 2.36 11.42
CA ASP A 16 18.67 1.70 11.29
C ASP A 16 19.18 1.66 9.84
N ASN A 17 18.27 1.63 8.85
CA ASN A 17 18.61 1.54 7.43
C ASN A 17 18.58 2.90 6.71
N GLY A 18 18.15 3.98 7.36
CA GLY A 18 17.91 5.25 6.68
C GLY A 18 16.85 5.11 5.58
N ARG A 19 17.08 5.70 4.40
CA ARG A 19 16.15 5.56 3.28
C ARG A 19 16.16 4.12 2.75
N SER A 20 15.08 3.39 2.99
CA SER A 20 14.95 1.97 2.63
C SER A 20 14.40 1.76 1.22
N TRP A 21 13.69 2.75 0.67
CA TRP A 21 12.99 2.63 -0.61
C TRP A 21 13.47 3.70 -1.62
N SER A 22 13.09 3.51 -2.87
CA SER A 22 13.51 4.40 -3.96
C SER A 22 12.98 5.85 -3.83
N GLY A 23 11.92 6.06 -3.07
CA GLY A 23 11.17 7.32 -2.97
C GLY A 23 10.39 7.68 -4.23
N ARG A 24 10.29 6.76 -5.19
CA ARG A 24 9.47 6.89 -6.39
C ARG A 24 8.12 6.21 -6.18
N VAL A 25 7.11 6.70 -6.89
CA VAL A 25 5.79 6.08 -6.95
C VAL A 25 5.89 4.61 -7.41
N ASN A 26 5.00 3.77 -6.91
CA ASN A 26 4.81 2.44 -7.44
C ASN A 26 4.25 2.54 -8.87
N ALA A 27 4.94 1.91 -9.84
CA ALA A 27 4.55 1.99 -11.26
C ALA A 27 3.16 1.38 -11.53
N SER A 28 2.73 0.38 -10.76
CA SER A 28 1.39 -0.20 -10.88
C SER A 28 0.34 0.77 -10.34
N LEU A 29 0.57 1.46 -9.22
CA LEU A 29 -0.32 2.52 -8.73
C LEU A 29 -0.42 3.67 -9.73
N GLU A 30 0.71 4.19 -10.20
CA GLU A 30 0.75 5.25 -11.21
C GLU A 30 -0.12 4.91 -12.42
N ARG A 31 -0.01 3.69 -12.95
CA ARG A 31 -0.83 3.22 -14.07
C ARG A 31 -2.33 3.21 -13.74
N GLU A 32 -2.71 2.70 -12.57
CA GLU A 32 -4.13 2.57 -12.18
C GLU A 32 -4.82 3.92 -11.96
N VAL A 33 -4.07 4.96 -11.54
CA VAL A 33 -4.65 6.28 -11.25
C VAL A 33 -4.35 7.32 -12.32
N SER A 34 -3.55 7.00 -13.35
CA SER A 34 -3.30 7.90 -14.48
C SER A 34 -4.61 8.26 -15.18
N GLY A 35 -4.86 9.58 -15.32
CA GLY A 35 -6.09 10.09 -15.95
C GLY A 35 -7.33 10.09 -15.04
N VAL A 36 -7.21 9.69 -13.79
CA VAL A 36 -8.26 9.89 -12.79
C VAL A 36 -8.21 11.35 -12.32
N THR A 37 -9.37 12.00 -12.24
CA THR A 37 -9.46 13.36 -11.72
C THR A 37 -9.05 13.38 -10.25
N PRO A 38 -8.07 14.20 -9.85
CA PRO A 38 -7.64 14.30 -8.47
C PRO A 38 -8.76 14.78 -7.52
N GLY A 39 -8.70 14.30 -6.30
CA GLY A 39 -9.58 14.63 -5.19
C GLY A 39 -8.86 14.34 -3.89
N THR A 40 -9.54 13.71 -2.93
CA THR A 40 -8.93 13.25 -1.68
C THR A 40 -8.39 11.83 -1.82
N ALA A 41 -7.20 11.57 -1.31
CA ALA A 41 -6.56 10.24 -1.31
C ALA A 41 -6.15 9.80 0.10
N LEU A 42 -6.27 8.51 0.37
CA LEU A 42 -5.75 7.85 1.57
C LEU A 42 -4.69 6.85 1.14
N ASP A 43 -3.49 6.98 1.67
CA ASP A 43 -2.36 6.06 1.45
C ASP A 43 -2.03 5.31 2.73
N LEU A 44 -2.31 4.00 2.76
CA LEU A 44 -2.17 3.13 3.94
C LEU A 44 -0.86 2.34 3.90
N GLY A 45 -0.06 2.48 4.95
CA GLY A 45 1.30 1.96 5.00
C GLY A 45 2.22 2.75 4.08
N SER A 46 2.10 4.10 4.14
CA SER A 46 2.76 5.02 3.20
C SER A 46 4.30 4.97 3.25
N GLY A 47 4.87 4.41 4.32
CA GLY A 47 6.32 4.34 4.50
C GLY A 47 6.98 5.72 4.37
N GLU A 48 7.99 5.80 3.52
CA GLU A 48 8.73 7.04 3.21
C GLU A 48 7.99 7.97 2.22
N GLY A 49 6.72 7.66 1.91
CA GLY A 49 5.81 8.54 1.18
C GLY A 49 6.03 8.61 -0.33
N GLY A 50 6.65 7.62 -0.97
CA GLY A 50 6.86 7.67 -2.42
C GLY A 50 5.57 7.83 -3.22
N ASP A 51 4.53 7.07 -2.86
CA ASP A 51 3.20 7.13 -3.48
C ASP A 51 2.46 8.41 -3.08
N ALA A 52 2.46 8.76 -1.78
CA ALA A 52 1.83 9.97 -1.26
C ALA A 52 2.36 11.26 -1.90
N LEU A 53 3.70 11.39 -2.02
CA LEU A 53 4.35 12.53 -2.66
C LEU A 53 3.96 12.63 -4.15
N TRP A 54 3.96 11.51 -4.86
CA TRP A 54 3.57 11.51 -6.26
C TRP A 54 2.09 11.89 -6.44
N LEU A 55 1.20 11.37 -5.60
CA LEU A 55 -0.22 11.74 -5.62
C LEU A 55 -0.40 13.23 -5.39
N ALA A 56 0.26 13.81 -4.39
CA ALA A 56 0.16 15.23 -4.10
C ALA A 56 0.70 16.11 -5.24
N HIS A 57 1.84 15.75 -5.83
CA HIS A 57 2.37 16.42 -7.04
C HIS A 57 1.41 16.35 -8.23
N ASN A 58 0.51 15.37 -8.27
CA ASN A 58 -0.53 15.25 -9.29
C ASN A 58 -1.87 15.82 -8.83
N GLY A 59 -1.89 16.65 -7.78
CA GLY A 59 -3.03 17.44 -7.35
C GLY A 59 -4.00 16.75 -6.39
N TRP A 60 -3.65 15.60 -5.82
CA TRP A 60 -4.44 14.95 -4.78
C TRP A 60 -4.18 15.60 -3.41
N ALA A 61 -5.25 15.77 -2.61
CA ALA A 61 -5.11 16.04 -1.18
C ALA A 61 -4.96 14.70 -0.46
N VAL A 62 -3.78 14.43 0.12
CA VAL A 62 -3.39 13.10 0.58
C VAL A 62 -3.39 13.02 2.10
N THR A 63 -3.99 11.97 2.66
CA THR A 63 -3.76 11.51 4.03
C THR A 63 -2.85 10.28 3.96
N ALA A 64 -1.62 10.40 4.44
CA ALA A 64 -0.60 9.35 4.44
C ALA A 64 -0.44 8.77 5.86
N VAL A 65 -0.69 7.48 6.03
CA VAL A 65 -0.69 6.82 7.34
C VAL A 65 0.36 5.73 7.37
N ASP A 66 1.24 5.78 8.36
CA ASP A 66 2.22 4.71 8.64
C ASP A 66 2.45 4.57 10.14
N ILE A 67 2.88 3.39 10.57
CA ILE A 67 3.18 3.11 11.97
C ILE A 67 4.49 3.74 12.43
N SER A 68 5.43 4.04 11.50
CA SER A 68 6.76 4.57 11.79
C SER A 68 6.84 6.10 11.66
N PRO A 69 6.99 6.85 12.77
CA PRO A 69 7.27 8.28 12.72
C PRO A 69 8.53 8.64 11.94
N THR A 70 9.56 7.78 11.95
CA THR A 70 10.80 7.99 11.18
C THR A 70 10.52 7.94 9.69
N ALA A 71 9.75 6.97 9.20
CA ALA A 71 9.37 6.87 7.79
C ALA A 71 8.60 8.12 7.34
N LEU A 72 7.58 8.52 8.10
CA LEU A 72 6.79 9.72 7.81
C LEU A 72 7.64 11.01 7.80
N THR A 73 8.63 11.12 8.70
CA THR A 73 9.56 12.26 8.72
C THR A 73 10.39 12.34 7.44
N ILE A 74 10.82 11.20 6.91
CA ILE A 74 11.55 11.14 5.62
C ILE A 74 10.65 11.67 4.49
N GLY A 75 9.39 11.21 4.42
CA GLY A 75 8.41 11.68 3.45
C GLY A 75 8.12 13.18 3.58
N ALA A 76 7.81 13.63 4.79
CA ALA A 76 7.51 15.04 5.07
C ALA A 76 8.68 15.99 4.72
N THR A 77 9.93 15.53 4.88
CA THR A 77 11.12 16.30 4.50
C THR A 77 11.24 16.47 2.97
N ALA A 78 10.69 15.53 2.20
CA ALA A 78 10.69 15.58 0.74
C ALA A 78 9.47 16.30 0.15
N GLN A 79 8.48 16.65 0.98
CA GLN A 79 7.26 17.35 0.56
C GLN A 79 7.57 18.73 0.00
N GLY A 80 7.01 19.03 -1.16
CA GLY A 80 7.08 20.35 -1.78
C GLY A 80 6.14 21.36 -1.10
N PRO A 81 6.35 22.68 -1.36
CA PRO A 81 5.55 23.73 -0.72
C PRO A 81 4.07 23.76 -1.16
N ASP A 82 3.77 23.17 -2.32
CA ASP A 82 2.42 23.14 -2.88
C ASP A 82 1.73 21.76 -2.69
N ASP A 83 2.42 20.80 -2.08
CA ASP A 83 1.88 19.46 -1.82
C ASP A 83 0.94 19.50 -0.61
N ASP A 84 -0.27 18.98 -0.77
CA ASP A 84 -1.26 18.86 0.30
C ASP A 84 -1.22 17.43 0.87
N ILE A 85 -0.38 17.22 1.89
CA ILE A 85 -0.22 15.91 2.53
C ILE A 85 -0.33 16.04 4.05
N GLU A 86 -1.28 15.31 4.63
CA GLU A 86 -1.38 15.08 6.06
C GLU A 86 -0.66 13.77 6.42
N TRP A 87 0.39 13.85 7.25
CA TRP A 87 1.16 12.69 7.71
C TRP A 87 0.67 12.24 9.07
N ILE A 88 0.21 10.99 9.20
CA ILE A 88 -0.36 10.44 10.42
C ILE A 88 0.44 9.23 10.88
N ALA A 89 1.06 9.33 12.07
CA ALA A 89 1.69 8.20 12.72
C ALA A 89 0.63 7.39 13.49
N ALA A 90 0.27 6.20 12.98
CA ALA A 90 -0.75 5.36 13.60
C ALA A 90 -0.56 3.87 13.26
N ASP A 91 -0.97 3.01 14.19
CA ASP A 91 -1.10 1.58 13.94
C ASP A 91 -2.38 1.31 13.15
N LEU A 92 -2.25 0.81 11.92
CA LEU A 92 -3.38 0.48 11.07
C LEU A 92 -4.28 -0.63 11.64
N ALA A 93 -3.78 -1.44 12.56
CA ALA A 93 -4.60 -2.43 13.25
C ALA A 93 -5.75 -1.78 14.04
N GLU A 94 -5.50 -0.59 14.61
CA GLU A 94 -6.45 0.13 15.46
C GLU A 94 -7.01 1.40 14.82
N TRP A 95 -6.26 2.01 13.89
CA TRP A 95 -6.64 3.26 13.25
C TRP A 95 -7.87 3.10 12.33
N GLN A 96 -8.71 4.12 12.32
CA GLN A 96 -9.93 4.17 11.51
C GLN A 96 -9.89 5.42 10.61
N PRO A 97 -10.18 5.29 9.30
CA PRO A 97 -10.32 6.44 8.43
C PRO A 97 -11.43 7.40 8.95
N PRO A 98 -11.12 8.69 9.18
CA PRO A 98 -12.10 9.63 9.76
C PRO A 98 -13.19 10.07 8.78
N THR A 99 -12.98 9.86 7.49
CA THR A 99 -13.88 10.27 6.40
C THR A 99 -13.78 9.30 5.23
N THR A 100 -14.47 9.60 4.13
CA THR A 100 -14.34 8.89 2.86
C THR A 100 -13.44 9.63 1.89
N TYR A 101 -12.78 8.88 0.98
CA TYR A 101 -11.80 9.38 0.04
C TYR A 101 -12.15 8.98 -1.41
N ASN A 102 -11.77 9.81 -2.37
CA ASN A 102 -11.95 9.50 -3.79
C ASN A 102 -10.99 8.39 -4.28
N LEU A 103 -9.83 8.26 -3.61
CA LEU A 103 -8.87 7.19 -3.80
C LEU A 103 -8.45 6.64 -2.44
N VAL A 104 -8.49 5.33 -2.28
CA VAL A 104 -7.84 4.63 -1.17
C VAL A 104 -6.84 3.65 -1.74
N THR A 105 -5.58 3.78 -1.34
CA THR A 105 -4.48 2.95 -1.84
C THR A 105 -3.71 2.28 -0.70
N SER A 106 -3.17 1.11 -1.01
CA SER A 106 -2.27 0.37 -0.13
C SER A 106 -1.29 -0.42 -0.99
N CYS A 107 -0.04 0.03 -1.04
CA CYS A 107 1.02 -0.60 -1.83
C CYS A 107 2.01 -1.33 -0.92
N PHE A 108 2.19 -2.63 -1.17
CA PHE A 108 3.12 -3.50 -0.44
C PHE A 108 2.92 -3.53 1.08
N LEU A 109 1.67 -3.41 1.54
CA LEU A 109 1.32 -3.57 2.94
C LEU A 109 1.47 -5.05 3.35
N HIS A 110 2.72 -5.46 3.52
CA HIS A 110 3.13 -6.77 3.98
C HIS A 110 4.00 -6.61 5.22
N SER A 111 3.90 -7.54 6.16
CA SER A 111 4.69 -7.51 7.38
C SER A 111 5.15 -8.91 7.75
N THR A 112 6.37 -9.01 8.31
CA THR A 112 6.91 -10.23 8.91
C THR A 112 6.51 -10.37 10.39
N VAL A 113 5.93 -9.31 10.96
CA VAL A 113 5.26 -9.32 12.27
C VAL A 113 3.76 -9.29 12.07
N ASP A 114 3.01 -9.65 13.09
CA ASP A 114 1.54 -9.76 13.00
C ASP A 114 0.92 -8.47 12.47
N LEU A 115 0.06 -8.61 11.46
CA LEU A 115 -0.64 -7.52 10.79
C LEU A 115 -2.01 -8.04 10.35
N PRO A 116 -3.12 -7.54 10.92
CA PRO A 116 -4.47 -7.94 10.53
C PRO A 116 -4.84 -7.29 9.17
N ARG A 117 -4.08 -7.64 8.13
CA ARG A 117 -4.12 -7.00 6.81
C ARG A 117 -5.51 -7.02 6.19
N GLU A 118 -6.22 -8.13 6.30
CA GLU A 118 -7.57 -8.26 5.73
C GLU A 118 -8.56 -7.29 6.39
N ASP A 119 -8.51 -7.16 7.71
CA ASP A 119 -9.37 -6.22 8.45
C ASP A 119 -9.01 -4.78 8.13
N ILE A 120 -7.73 -4.47 7.95
CA ILE A 120 -7.26 -3.15 7.51
C ILE A 120 -7.82 -2.85 6.11
N LEU A 121 -7.71 -3.77 5.16
CA LEU A 121 -8.19 -3.57 3.79
C LEU A 121 -9.72 -3.48 3.71
N ARG A 122 -10.47 -4.21 4.56
CA ARG A 122 -11.93 -4.06 4.67
C ARG A 122 -12.31 -2.65 5.11
N ARG A 123 -11.70 -2.14 6.19
CA ARG A 123 -11.93 -0.75 6.65
C ARG A 123 -11.51 0.28 5.61
N ALA A 124 -10.42 0.02 4.90
CA ALA A 124 -9.96 0.85 3.79
C ALA A 124 -11.02 0.92 2.67
N ALA A 125 -11.59 -0.21 2.27
CA ALA A 125 -12.64 -0.26 1.25
C ALA A 125 -13.92 0.46 1.72
N GLU A 126 -14.29 0.35 3.00
CA GLU A 126 -15.43 1.10 3.58
C GLU A 126 -15.24 2.62 3.46
N ALA A 127 -13.99 3.10 3.50
CA ALA A 127 -13.65 4.52 3.40
C ALA A 127 -13.59 5.04 1.95
N VAL A 128 -13.85 4.24 0.94
CA VAL A 128 -13.93 4.73 -0.45
C VAL A 128 -15.24 5.48 -0.66
N ALA A 129 -15.16 6.72 -1.15
CA ALA A 129 -16.34 7.53 -1.50
C ALA A 129 -17.13 6.93 -2.68
N PRO A 130 -18.42 7.27 -2.85
CA PRO A 130 -19.15 6.94 -4.07
C PRO A 130 -18.37 7.38 -5.33
N SER A 131 -18.34 6.55 -6.35
CA SER A 131 -17.50 6.68 -7.57
C SER A 131 -16.00 6.64 -7.36
N GLY A 132 -15.53 6.50 -6.12
CA GLY A 132 -14.10 6.41 -5.77
C GLY A 132 -13.43 5.10 -6.16
N LEU A 133 -12.13 5.07 -6.02
CA LEU A 133 -11.27 3.91 -6.33
C LEU A 133 -10.67 3.32 -5.05
N PHE A 134 -10.61 2.01 -5.00
CA PHE A 134 -9.79 1.22 -4.09
C PHE A 134 -8.70 0.55 -4.90
N VAL A 135 -7.43 0.76 -4.54
CA VAL A 135 -6.28 0.21 -5.24
C VAL A 135 -5.38 -0.51 -4.24
N THR A 136 -5.12 -1.80 -4.47
CA THR A 136 -4.07 -2.51 -3.74
C THR A 136 -3.03 -3.04 -4.71
N VAL A 137 -1.77 -2.91 -4.32
CA VAL A 137 -0.62 -3.50 -5.01
C VAL A 137 0.15 -4.34 -4.00
N GLY A 138 0.38 -5.59 -4.32
CA GLY A 138 1.16 -6.51 -3.51
C GLY A 138 2.26 -7.20 -4.32
N HIS A 139 3.14 -7.93 -3.65
CA HIS A 139 4.03 -8.83 -4.35
C HIS A 139 3.26 -10.06 -4.83
N ALA A 140 3.47 -10.49 -6.08
CA ALA A 140 2.87 -11.69 -6.64
C ALA A 140 3.71 -12.95 -6.42
N GLY A 141 4.87 -12.81 -5.79
CA GLY A 141 5.78 -13.89 -5.48
C GLY A 141 7.11 -13.34 -4.98
N VAL A 142 7.96 -14.26 -4.57
CA VAL A 142 9.33 -13.91 -4.21
C VAL A 142 10.18 -13.92 -5.46
N PRO A 143 10.92 -12.86 -5.77
CA PRO A 143 11.81 -12.84 -6.92
C PRO A 143 12.80 -14.01 -6.86
N HIS A 144 12.95 -14.73 -7.97
CA HIS A 144 13.81 -15.92 -8.10
C HIS A 144 15.30 -15.69 -7.77
N TRP A 145 15.75 -14.42 -7.74
CA TRP A 145 17.12 -14.05 -7.37
C TRP A 145 17.28 -13.74 -5.88
N VAL A 146 16.21 -13.81 -5.09
CA VAL A 146 16.28 -13.74 -3.63
C VAL A 146 16.38 -15.16 -3.12
N ASP A 147 17.58 -15.53 -2.67
CA ASP A 147 17.86 -16.88 -2.17
C ASP A 147 17.22 -17.07 -0.79
N HIS A 148 15.95 -17.51 -0.77
CA HIS A 148 15.24 -17.87 0.46
C HIS A 148 15.66 -19.26 1.00
N VAL A 149 16.39 -20.03 0.19
CA VAL A 149 16.77 -21.40 0.50
C VAL A 149 17.84 -21.49 1.60
N GLU A 150 18.65 -20.43 1.75
CA GLU A 150 19.74 -20.44 2.76
C GLU A 150 19.25 -20.45 4.22
N HIS A 151 17.99 -20.14 4.50
CA HIS A 151 17.48 -20.03 5.87
C HIS A 151 16.37 -21.02 6.23
N GLY A 152 16.02 -21.95 5.36
CA GLY A 152 15.08 -23.03 5.67
C GLY A 152 13.64 -22.56 5.99
N HIS A 153 13.29 -21.32 5.71
CA HIS A 153 11.94 -20.82 5.87
C HIS A 153 11.13 -21.07 4.61
N PRO A 154 9.89 -21.58 4.75
CA PRO A 154 9.00 -21.70 3.59
C PRO A 154 8.79 -20.32 2.96
N THR A 155 8.76 -20.26 1.63
CA THR A 155 8.37 -19.03 0.90
C THR A 155 6.99 -18.63 1.38
N PRO A 156 6.79 -17.41 1.91
CA PRO A 156 5.46 -16.99 2.34
C PRO A 156 4.50 -17.01 1.14
N GLU A 157 3.36 -17.65 1.32
CA GLU A 157 2.27 -17.55 0.36
C GLU A 157 1.74 -16.12 0.40
N LEU A 158 1.91 -15.39 -0.70
CA LEU A 158 1.42 -14.01 -0.82
C LEU A 158 0.03 -14.03 -1.45
N PRO A 159 -0.91 -13.23 -0.95
CA PRO A 159 -2.28 -13.24 -1.45
C PRO A 159 -2.33 -12.77 -2.91
N THR A 160 -3.07 -13.50 -3.72
CA THR A 160 -3.39 -13.11 -5.10
C THR A 160 -4.40 -11.94 -5.10
N PRO A 161 -4.59 -11.25 -6.22
CA PRO A 161 -5.65 -10.24 -6.33
C PRO A 161 -7.05 -10.83 -6.09
N ASP A 162 -7.30 -12.10 -6.46
CA ASP A 162 -8.55 -12.81 -6.18
C ASP A 162 -8.76 -13.07 -4.68
N ASP A 163 -7.69 -13.45 -3.96
CA ASP A 163 -7.76 -13.65 -2.51
C ASP A 163 -8.10 -12.33 -1.80
N VAL A 164 -7.47 -11.23 -2.21
CA VAL A 164 -7.79 -9.90 -1.68
C VAL A 164 -9.22 -9.53 -2.00
N LEU A 165 -9.68 -9.71 -3.24
CA LEU A 165 -11.05 -9.42 -3.64
C LEU A 165 -12.06 -10.22 -2.81
N ALA A 166 -11.82 -11.52 -2.63
CA ALA A 166 -12.68 -12.38 -1.84
C ALA A 166 -12.73 -11.93 -0.37
N SER A 167 -11.57 -11.62 0.23
CA SER A 167 -11.47 -11.25 1.64
C SER A 167 -12.22 -9.95 2.00
N LEU A 168 -12.36 -9.00 1.07
CA LEU A 168 -13.05 -7.73 1.34
C LEU A 168 -14.52 -7.91 1.69
N PHE A 169 -15.20 -8.90 1.08
CA PHE A 169 -16.64 -9.06 1.17
C PHE A 169 -17.09 -10.22 2.07
N VAL A 170 -16.15 -11.04 2.54
CA VAL A 170 -16.46 -12.12 3.47
C VAL A 170 -16.85 -11.54 4.83
N ASP A 171 -18.03 -11.93 5.32
CA ASP A 171 -18.57 -11.52 6.63
C ASP A 171 -18.54 -10.01 6.90
N ASN A 172 -18.55 -9.19 5.84
CA ASN A 172 -18.57 -7.74 5.96
C ASN A 172 -19.96 -7.15 5.57
N PRO A 173 -20.84 -6.90 6.54
CA PRO A 173 -22.17 -6.36 6.27
C PRO A 173 -22.17 -4.88 5.80
N ARG A 174 -21.02 -4.20 5.85
CA ARG A 174 -20.88 -2.80 5.43
C ARG A 174 -20.47 -2.63 3.97
N LEU A 175 -20.03 -3.73 3.33
CA LEU A 175 -19.66 -3.76 1.92
C LEU A 175 -20.54 -4.73 1.15
N ASP A 176 -21.40 -4.22 0.28
CA ASP A 176 -22.12 -5.05 -0.69
C ASP A 176 -21.24 -5.21 -1.94
N ARG A 177 -20.95 -6.46 -2.33
CA ARG A 177 -20.17 -6.75 -3.54
C ARG A 177 -20.81 -6.16 -4.81
N ALA A 178 -22.15 -6.01 -4.81
CA ALA A 178 -22.88 -5.45 -5.95
C ALA A 178 -22.57 -3.97 -6.19
N ASP A 179 -22.10 -3.24 -5.18
CA ASP A 179 -21.72 -1.82 -5.30
C ASP A 179 -20.33 -1.61 -5.93
N TRP A 180 -19.66 -2.68 -6.33
CA TRP A 180 -18.28 -2.61 -6.78
C TRP A 180 -18.06 -3.20 -8.16
N THR A 181 -17.38 -2.45 -9.00
CA THR A 181 -16.90 -2.89 -10.32
C THR A 181 -15.40 -3.19 -10.21
N VAL A 182 -15.00 -4.36 -10.66
CA VAL A 182 -13.58 -4.71 -10.83
C VAL A 182 -13.05 -3.98 -12.07
N VAL A 183 -12.07 -3.11 -11.85
CA VAL A 183 -11.36 -2.37 -12.92
C VAL A 183 -10.14 -3.16 -13.35
N THR A 184 -9.32 -3.57 -12.37
CA THR A 184 -8.15 -4.42 -12.58
C THR A 184 -8.13 -5.54 -11.54
N ASN A 185 -7.86 -6.76 -11.99
CA ASN A 185 -7.60 -7.94 -11.16
C ASN A 185 -6.57 -8.79 -11.91
N ALA A 186 -5.29 -8.51 -11.68
CA ALA A 186 -4.24 -9.09 -12.53
C ALA A 186 -2.87 -9.15 -11.83
N LEU A 187 -2.04 -10.08 -12.29
CA LEU A 187 -0.60 -10.03 -12.10
C LEU A 187 0.01 -9.15 -13.20
N VAL A 188 0.85 -8.21 -12.78
CA VAL A 188 1.39 -7.19 -13.67
C VAL A 188 2.90 -7.17 -13.59
N GLU A 189 3.54 -7.41 -14.71
CA GLU A 189 5.00 -7.34 -14.83
C GLU A 189 5.50 -5.91 -14.69
N ARG A 190 6.57 -5.75 -13.92
CA ARG A 190 7.37 -4.51 -13.88
C ARG A 190 8.86 -4.78 -13.92
N GLN A 191 9.59 -3.86 -14.54
CA GLN A 191 11.05 -3.91 -14.61
C GLN A 191 11.66 -3.44 -13.28
N VAL A 192 12.68 -4.14 -12.84
CA VAL A 192 13.46 -3.78 -11.64
C VAL A 192 14.94 -3.83 -11.94
N THR A 193 15.71 -3.01 -11.23
CA THR A 193 17.17 -3.09 -11.27
C THR A 193 17.62 -4.10 -10.22
N LEU A 194 18.31 -5.14 -10.65
CA LEU A 194 18.86 -6.16 -9.77
C LEU A 194 20.10 -5.65 -9.02
N PRO A 195 20.52 -6.31 -7.91
CA PRO A 195 21.69 -5.92 -7.15
C PRO A 195 22.99 -5.86 -7.97
N ASN A 196 23.10 -6.65 -9.03
CA ASN A 196 24.23 -6.66 -9.96
C ASN A 196 24.17 -5.57 -11.04
N GLY A 197 23.13 -4.68 -10.99
CA GLY A 197 22.92 -3.60 -11.95
C GLY A 197 22.22 -4.02 -13.25
N SER A 198 21.92 -5.29 -13.46
CA SER A 198 21.12 -5.72 -14.62
C SER A 198 19.62 -5.47 -14.41
N THR A 199 18.84 -5.54 -15.49
CA THR A 199 17.38 -5.44 -15.42
C THR A 199 16.78 -6.82 -15.21
N GLY A 200 15.83 -6.93 -14.30
CA GLY A 200 14.99 -8.10 -14.08
C GLY A 200 13.52 -7.73 -14.19
N THR A 201 12.65 -8.74 -14.21
CA THR A 201 11.19 -8.58 -14.20
C THR A 201 10.63 -9.24 -12.96
N ILE A 202 9.72 -8.56 -12.27
CA ILE A 202 8.90 -9.10 -11.19
C ILE A 202 7.44 -8.83 -11.48
N GLU A 203 6.57 -9.55 -10.80
CA GLU A 203 5.13 -9.35 -10.92
C GLU A 203 4.58 -8.69 -9.65
N ASP A 204 3.68 -7.74 -9.84
CA ASP A 204 2.85 -7.16 -8.79
C ASP A 204 1.44 -7.76 -8.88
N ALA A 205 0.87 -8.08 -7.73
CA ALA A 205 -0.53 -8.47 -7.58
C ALA A 205 -1.38 -7.20 -7.45
N VAL A 206 -2.16 -6.86 -8.50
CA VAL A 206 -2.90 -5.60 -8.59
C VAL A 206 -4.40 -5.86 -8.55
N LEU A 207 -5.08 -5.24 -7.59
CA LEU A 207 -6.53 -5.17 -7.53
C LEU A 207 -6.98 -3.72 -7.51
N THR A 208 -7.79 -3.33 -8.49
CA THR A 208 -8.44 -2.01 -8.55
C THR A 208 -9.94 -2.20 -8.63
N LEU A 209 -10.65 -1.61 -7.69
CA LEU A 209 -12.12 -1.62 -7.62
C LEU A 209 -12.66 -0.20 -7.70
N ARG A 210 -13.79 -0.03 -8.38
CA ARG A 210 -14.56 1.23 -8.39
C ARG A 210 -15.85 1.04 -7.62
N ARG A 211 -16.11 1.92 -6.66
CA ARG A 211 -17.38 1.97 -5.97
C ARG A 211 -18.47 2.60 -6.86
N ALA A 212 -19.68 2.11 -6.79
CA ALA A 212 -20.84 2.72 -7.45
C ALA A 212 -21.09 4.16 -6.95
N ALA A 213 -21.83 4.95 -7.75
CA ALA A 213 -22.17 6.34 -7.47
C ALA A 213 -23.19 6.47 -6.33
#